data_3855cd7bacba607a1a9c877260702fa6
#
_entry.id   3855cd7bacba607a1a9c877260702fa6
#
_cell.length_a   1.000
_cell.length_b   1.000
_cell.length_c   1.000
_cell.angle_alpha   90.00
_cell.angle_beta   90.00
_cell.angle_gamma   90.00
#
_symmetry.space_group_name_H-M   'P 1'
#
loop_
_entity.id
_entity.type
_entity.pdbx_description
1 polymer ?
#
loop_
_entity_poly.entity_id
_entity_poly.type
_entity_poly.pdbx_seq_one_letter_code
_entity_poly.pdbx_strand_id
1 'polypeptide(L)'
;MRRRDAWKIVLLRKKSGALLLRHAGLLLGALALSSCREAPSAPAVTEIALGTWGADNAGVIVTDSVAHVHVACTFGDWPPKVLLDANGRFTVDGSYVLRAYPVMIGPRLPAQFSGRVVGTTMTVAIVVNDTVEKKVVALGPITVVLGRTPVMGPCPICLSPKAMGTGM
;
A
#
# COMPACT_ATOMS: atom_id res chain seq x y z
N MET A 1 -16.32 -42.14 -25.95
CA MET A 1 -15.05 -42.70 -26.48
C MET A 1 -13.93 -42.45 -25.49
N ARG A 2 -13.31 -43.57 -25.05
CA ARG A 2 -12.22 -43.67 -24.07
C ARG A 2 -10.91 -43.10 -24.61
N ARG A 3 -10.06 -42.50 -23.76
CA ARG A 3 -8.64 -42.89 -23.62
C ARG A 3 -8.09 -42.41 -22.27
N ARG A 4 -7.75 -43.42 -21.48
CA ARG A 4 -6.86 -43.36 -20.32
C ARG A 4 -5.46 -43.59 -20.85
N ASP A 5 -4.50 -42.80 -20.43
CA ASP A 5 -3.09 -43.15 -20.57
C ASP A 5 -2.38 -42.98 -19.22
N ALA A 6 -1.93 -44.11 -18.76
CA ALA A 6 -1.22 -44.37 -17.53
C ALA A 6 0.24 -43.95 -17.66
N TRP A 7 0.78 -43.27 -16.69
CA TRP A 7 2.21 -43.03 -16.58
C TRP A 7 2.84 -44.06 -15.66
N LYS A 8 3.76 -44.83 -16.23
CA LYS A 8 4.54 -45.87 -15.59
C LYS A 8 5.63 -45.28 -14.70
N ILE A 9 5.66 -45.71 -13.45
CA ILE A 9 6.74 -45.51 -12.50
C ILE A 9 7.90 -46.44 -12.89
N VAL A 10 9.07 -45.89 -13.16
CA VAL A 10 10.32 -46.65 -13.34
C VAL A 10 11.12 -46.54 -12.04
N LEU A 11 11.14 -47.62 -11.31
CA LEU A 11 12.01 -47.87 -10.17
C LEU A 11 13.40 -48.31 -10.66
N LEU A 12 14.40 -47.47 -10.51
CA LEU A 12 15.80 -47.89 -10.70
C LEU A 12 16.45 -48.18 -9.34
N ARG A 13 16.57 -49.46 -9.09
CA ARG A 13 17.30 -50.09 -8.00
C ARG A 13 18.79 -50.11 -8.33
N LYS A 14 19.65 -49.44 -7.58
CA LYS A 14 21.10 -49.61 -7.75
C LYS A 14 21.76 -50.08 -6.46
N LYS A 15 22.51 -51.13 -6.69
CA LYS A 15 23.11 -52.10 -5.75
C LYS A 15 24.20 -51.52 -4.90
N SER A 16 24.35 -52.17 -3.75
CA SER A 16 25.42 -52.13 -2.76
C SER A 16 26.84 -52.26 -3.34
N GLY A 17 27.75 -51.51 -2.76
CA GLY A 17 29.18 -51.76 -2.87
C GLY A 17 29.86 -51.29 -1.58
N ALA A 18 30.11 -52.26 -0.71
CA ALA A 18 30.94 -52.03 0.46
C ALA A 18 32.41 -51.97 0.03
N LEU A 19 33.13 -51.00 0.49
CA LEU A 19 34.60 -51.11 0.63
C LEU A 19 35.09 -50.33 1.85
N LEU A 20 35.58 -51.11 2.80
CA LEU A 20 36.32 -50.68 3.98
C LEU A 20 37.65 -50.05 3.57
N LEU A 21 37.94 -48.84 4.02
CA LEU A 21 39.34 -48.47 4.27
C LEU A 21 39.41 -47.46 5.44
N ARG A 22 40.16 -47.92 6.46
CA ARG A 22 40.60 -47.19 7.64
C ARG A 22 41.49 -46.02 7.23
N HIS A 23 41.19 -44.80 7.65
CA HIS A 23 42.19 -43.80 7.94
C HIS A 23 41.70 -42.94 9.11
N ALA A 24 42.38 -43.07 10.23
CA ALA A 24 42.29 -42.15 11.35
C ALA A 24 42.88 -40.80 10.90
N GLY A 25 42.09 -39.79 10.90
CA GLY A 25 42.49 -38.41 10.66
C GLY A 25 41.76 -37.50 11.63
N LEU A 26 42.49 -37.10 12.67
CA LEU A 26 42.09 -36.11 13.67
C LEU A 26 42.00 -34.75 12.96
N LEU A 27 40.79 -34.29 12.62
CA LEU A 27 40.56 -32.92 12.14
C LEU A 27 39.64 -32.24 13.15
N LEU A 28 40.23 -31.35 13.97
CA LEU A 28 39.55 -30.33 14.74
C LEU A 28 38.82 -29.43 13.73
N GLY A 29 37.58 -29.73 13.47
CA GLY A 29 36.66 -28.82 12.73
C GLY A 29 36.17 -27.74 13.70
N ALA A 30 36.70 -26.54 13.59
CA ALA A 30 36.17 -25.36 14.24
C ALA A 30 34.75 -25.13 13.74
N LEU A 31 33.74 -25.43 14.56
CA LEU A 31 32.38 -25.01 14.32
C LEU A 31 32.34 -23.46 14.42
N ALA A 32 32.44 -22.79 13.29
CA ALA A 32 32.05 -21.39 13.18
C ALA A 32 30.54 -21.30 13.38
N LEU A 33 30.10 -21.10 14.61
CA LEU A 33 28.74 -20.67 14.91
C LEU A 33 28.53 -19.29 14.29
N SER A 34 28.06 -19.25 13.06
CA SER A 34 27.53 -18.04 12.44
C SER A 34 26.30 -17.67 13.23
N SER A 35 26.49 -16.90 14.31
CA SER A 35 25.40 -16.20 14.97
C SER A 35 24.85 -15.20 13.97
N CYS A 36 23.76 -15.55 13.30
CA CYS A 36 22.89 -14.55 12.65
C CYS A 36 22.46 -13.60 13.76
N ARG A 37 23.16 -12.48 13.89
CA ARG A 37 22.72 -11.37 14.71
C ARG A 37 21.47 -10.86 14.02
N GLU A 38 20.32 -11.23 14.56
CA GLU A 38 19.05 -10.63 14.18
C GLU A 38 19.18 -9.13 14.42
N ALA A 39 19.12 -8.35 13.34
CA ALA A 39 19.15 -6.90 13.46
C ALA A 39 17.96 -6.49 14.34
N PRO A 40 18.15 -5.54 15.29
CA PRO A 40 17.05 -5.09 16.14
C PRO A 40 15.89 -4.66 15.24
N SER A 41 14.77 -5.36 15.35
CA SER A 41 13.55 -5.03 14.63
C SER A 41 13.13 -3.64 15.07
N ALA A 42 12.98 -2.71 14.11
CA ALA A 42 12.44 -1.40 14.41
C ALA A 42 11.08 -1.58 15.13
N PRO A 43 10.77 -0.75 16.14
CA PRO A 43 9.50 -0.87 16.84
C PRO A 43 8.35 -0.84 15.83
N ALA A 44 7.44 -1.79 15.94
CA ALA A 44 6.28 -1.88 15.08
C ALA A 44 5.44 -0.60 15.24
N VAL A 45 5.18 0.11 14.14
CA VAL A 45 4.28 1.25 14.15
C VAL A 45 2.88 0.69 14.40
N THR A 46 2.24 1.11 15.48
CA THR A 46 0.93 0.58 15.90
C THR A 46 -0.24 1.43 15.45
N GLU A 47 0.01 2.68 15.07
CA GLU A 47 -1.01 3.60 14.52
C GLU A 47 -0.38 4.56 13.51
N ILE A 48 -1.22 5.20 12.70
CA ILE A 48 -0.77 6.21 11.75
C ILE A 48 -0.28 7.44 12.52
N ALA A 49 0.98 7.83 12.30
CA ALA A 49 1.58 8.97 13.00
C ALA A 49 0.89 10.29 12.64
N LEU A 50 0.73 11.16 13.65
CA LEU A 50 0.25 12.51 13.46
C LEU A 50 1.23 13.33 12.61
N GLY A 51 0.69 14.28 11.85
CA GLY A 51 1.49 15.19 11.04
C GLY A 51 1.06 15.27 9.59
N THR A 52 1.90 15.90 8.78
CA THR A 52 1.68 16.08 7.35
C THR A 52 2.44 15.02 6.57
N TRP A 53 1.72 14.31 5.74
CA TRP A 53 2.22 13.33 4.78
C TRP A 53 2.01 13.88 3.38
N GLY A 54 3.09 14.15 2.65
CA GLY A 54 3.02 14.84 1.37
C GLY A 54 3.54 14.03 0.20
N ALA A 55 2.98 14.35 -0.97
CA ALA A 55 3.42 13.89 -2.28
C ALA A 55 3.10 14.93 -3.35
N ASP A 56 3.45 14.63 -4.59
CA ASP A 56 3.00 15.42 -5.71
C ASP A 56 1.54 15.07 -6.02
N ASN A 57 0.70 16.08 -6.04
CA ASN A 57 -0.74 16.02 -6.29
C ASN A 57 -1.55 15.19 -5.28
N ALA A 58 -0.98 14.93 -4.11
CA ALA A 58 -1.64 14.25 -3.00
C ALA A 58 -1.04 14.63 -1.64
N GLY A 59 -1.83 14.53 -0.59
CA GLY A 59 -1.39 14.71 0.77
C GLY A 59 -2.39 14.20 1.79
N VAL A 60 -1.89 13.88 2.98
CA VAL A 60 -2.71 13.51 4.14
C VAL A 60 -2.24 14.32 5.33
N ILE A 61 -3.16 14.94 6.04
CA ILE A 61 -2.90 15.62 7.32
C ILE A 61 -3.60 14.79 8.40
N VAL A 62 -2.82 14.23 9.30
CA VAL A 62 -3.32 13.44 10.42
C VAL A 62 -3.20 14.26 11.69
N THR A 63 -4.34 14.52 12.31
CA THR A 63 -4.44 15.23 13.60
C THR A 63 -5.01 14.28 14.66
N ASP A 64 -5.17 14.75 15.89
CA ASP A 64 -5.84 14.02 16.98
C ASP A 64 -7.37 13.93 16.80
N SER A 65 -7.93 14.72 15.90
CA SER A 65 -9.39 14.82 15.68
C SER A 65 -9.84 14.24 14.33
N VAL A 66 -8.98 14.25 13.31
CA VAL A 66 -9.33 13.79 11.96
C VAL A 66 -8.06 13.50 11.16
N ALA A 67 -8.15 12.56 10.22
CA ALA A 67 -7.22 12.45 9.11
C ALA A 67 -7.90 12.98 7.84
N HIS A 68 -7.26 13.99 7.22
CA HIS A 68 -7.76 14.69 6.04
C HIS A 68 -6.87 14.38 4.85
N VAL A 69 -7.43 13.85 3.77
CA VAL A 69 -6.70 13.49 2.55
C VAL A 69 -7.13 14.34 1.36
N HIS A 70 -6.16 14.78 0.60
CA HIS A 70 -6.36 15.34 -0.73
C HIS A 70 -5.77 14.43 -1.80
N VAL A 71 -6.51 14.23 -2.89
CA VAL A 71 -6.03 13.62 -4.13
C VAL A 71 -6.44 14.55 -5.27
N ALA A 72 -5.47 15.20 -5.89
CA ALA A 72 -5.71 16.26 -6.83
C ALA A 72 -6.67 17.32 -6.23
N CYS A 73 -7.80 17.59 -6.91
CA CYS A 73 -8.79 18.58 -6.52
C CYS A 73 -9.96 18.01 -5.73
N THR A 74 -9.82 16.82 -5.18
CA THR A 74 -10.85 16.13 -4.39
C THR A 74 -10.30 15.82 -3.00
N PHE A 75 -11.16 15.62 -2.02
CA PHE A 75 -10.72 15.39 -0.66
C PHE A 75 -11.66 14.49 0.13
N GLY A 76 -11.14 13.95 1.22
CA GLY A 76 -11.92 13.12 2.13
C GLY A 76 -11.36 13.14 3.54
N ASP A 77 -12.13 12.56 4.46
CA ASP A 77 -11.80 12.48 5.87
C ASP A 77 -12.12 11.08 6.41
N TRP A 78 -11.26 10.64 7.35
CA TRP A 78 -11.54 9.45 8.17
C TRP A 78 -11.24 9.74 9.65
N PRO A 79 -11.74 8.88 10.59
CA PRO A 79 -11.50 9.06 12.03
C PRO A 79 -10.02 9.08 12.39
N PRO A 80 -9.61 9.79 13.44
CA PRO A 80 -8.24 9.77 13.94
C PRO A 80 -7.89 8.41 14.56
N LYS A 81 -6.60 8.19 14.84
CA LYS A 81 -6.09 7.02 15.58
C LYS A 81 -6.41 5.69 14.91
N VAL A 82 -6.08 5.60 13.64
CA VAL A 82 -6.21 4.34 12.89
C VAL A 82 -5.10 3.37 13.29
N LEU A 83 -5.52 2.21 13.81
CA LEU A 83 -4.60 1.15 14.20
C LEU A 83 -4.08 0.41 12.96
N LEU A 84 -2.82 0.01 13.04
CA LEU A 84 -2.14 -0.78 12.02
C LEU A 84 -2.07 -2.24 12.46
N ASP A 85 -2.25 -3.15 11.52
CA ASP A 85 -1.98 -4.57 11.76
C ASP A 85 -0.46 -4.85 11.86
N ALA A 86 -0.09 -6.10 12.15
CA ALA A 86 1.31 -6.53 12.26
C ALA A 86 2.14 -6.29 10.98
N ASN A 87 1.50 -6.08 9.84
CA ASN A 87 2.13 -5.79 8.56
C ASN A 87 2.10 -4.29 8.20
N GLY A 88 1.64 -3.45 9.13
CA GLY A 88 1.48 -2.02 8.94
C GLY A 88 0.29 -1.64 8.05
N ARG A 89 -0.69 -2.52 7.86
CA ARG A 89 -1.87 -2.28 7.02
C ARG A 89 -3.00 -1.70 7.85
N PHE A 90 -3.86 -0.95 7.17
CA PHE A 90 -5.10 -0.42 7.75
C PHE A 90 -6.24 -0.45 6.74
N THR A 91 -7.45 -0.46 7.26
CA THR A 91 -8.69 -0.20 6.52
C THR A 91 -9.61 0.55 7.45
N VAL A 92 -10.18 1.65 6.97
CA VAL A 92 -11.05 2.53 7.76
C VAL A 92 -12.10 3.15 6.86
N ASP A 93 -13.31 3.29 7.39
CA ASP A 93 -14.40 3.98 6.72
C ASP A 93 -14.37 5.47 7.03
N GLY A 94 -14.86 6.26 6.09
CA GLY A 94 -14.94 7.70 6.21
C GLY A 94 -15.82 8.32 5.13
N SER A 95 -15.53 9.56 4.76
CA SER A 95 -16.27 10.27 3.73
C SER A 95 -15.36 10.91 2.70
N TYR A 96 -15.85 11.08 1.49
CA TYR A 96 -15.10 11.69 0.39
C TYR A 96 -15.96 12.63 -0.47
N VAL A 97 -15.37 13.71 -0.95
CA VAL A 97 -15.99 14.68 -1.85
C VAL A 97 -15.34 14.56 -3.22
N LEU A 98 -16.05 13.96 -4.18
CA LEU A 98 -15.58 13.80 -5.56
C LEU A 98 -15.76 15.08 -6.38
N ARG A 99 -16.76 15.87 -6.05
CA ARG A 99 -17.12 17.11 -6.76
C ARG A 99 -16.80 18.32 -5.88
N ALA A 100 -15.51 18.55 -5.65
CA ALA A 100 -15.02 19.57 -4.74
C ALA A 100 -14.57 20.87 -5.43
N TYR A 101 -14.48 20.87 -6.76
CA TYR A 101 -13.90 22.00 -7.49
C TYR A 101 -14.75 22.40 -8.70
N PRO A 102 -14.86 23.69 -9.07
CA PRO A 102 -14.25 24.90 -8.48
C PRO A 102 -14.86 25.30 -7.13
N VAL A 103 -16.02 24.80 -6.81
CA VAL A 103 -16.71 24.91 -5.53
C VAL A 103 -17.25 23.54 -5.15
N MET A 104 -17.39 23.26 -3.87
CA MET A 104 -17.98 22.01 -3.42
C MET A 104 -19.45 21.96 -3.83
N ILE A 105 -19.74 21.13 -4.85
CA ILE A 105 -21.08 20.99 -5.44
C ILE A 105 -21.72 19.64 -5.16
N GLY A 106 -21.01 18.73 -4.51
CA GLY A 106 -21.48 17.39 -4.18
C GLY A 106 -21.48 17.11 -2.68
N PRO A 107 -22.26 16.11 -2.27
CA PRO A 107 -22.28 15.67 -0.87
C PRO A 107 -20.97 14.98 -0.48
N ARG A 108 -20.77 14.82 0.83
CA ARG A 108 -19.84 13.84 1.37
C ARG A 108 -20.40 12.44 1.12
N LEU A 109 -19.64 11.63 0.39
CA LEU A 109 -20.02 10.29 -0.03
C LEU A 109 -19.35 9.26 0.91
N PRO A 110 -19.99 8.13 1.22
CA PRO A 110 -19.34 7.05 1.94
C PRO A 110 -18.09 6.58 1.20
N ALA A 111 -16.99 6.44 1.93
CA ALA A 111 -15.73 6.00 1.36
C ALA A 111 -15.00 5.06 2.31
N GLN A 112 -14.24 4.13 1.74
CA GLN A 112 -13.32 3.28 2.46
C GLN A 112 -11.89 3.61 2.06
N PHE A 113 -11.05 3.80 3.06
CA PHE A 113 -9.62 4.05 2.91
C PHE A 113 -8.85 2.82 3.35
N SER A 114 -7.96 2.34 2.52
CA SER A 114 -7.10 1.20 2.85
C SER A 114 -5.68 1.49 2.45
N GLY A 115 -4.72 0.91 3.17
CA GLY A 115 -3.34 1.19 2.85
C GLY A 115 -2.34 0.48 3.73
N ARG A 116 -1.11 0.95 3.64
CA ARG A 116 0.02 0.43 4.42
C ARG A 116 0.97 1.55 4.80
N VAL A 117 1.47 1.48 6.03
CA VAL A 117 2.54 2.34 6.53
C VAL A 117 3.81 1.52 6.70
N VAL A 118 4.92 2.01 6.16
CA VAL A 118 6.27 1.43 6.34
C VAL A 118 7.23 2.56 6.66
N GLY A 119 7.68 2.64 7.91
CA GLY A 119 8.48 3.76 8.37
C GLY A 119 7.76 5.09 8.19
N THR A 120 8.34 5.99 7.41
CA THR A 120 7.78 7.30 7.09
C THR A 120 6.99 7.34 5.79
N THR A 121 6.74 6.21 5.16
CA THR A 121 6.00 6.13 3.89
C THR A 121 4.64 5.48 4.11
N MET A 122 3.58 6.10 3.60
CA MET A 122 2.22 5.58 3.63
C MET A 122 1.67 5.48 2.21
N THR A 123 1.11 4.33 1.88
CA THR A 123 0.34 4.13 0.64
C THR A 123 -1.13 4.06 0.98
N VAL A 124 -1.98 4.77 0.25
CA VAL A 124 -3.43 4.84 0.48
C VAL A 124 -4.18 4.60 -0.82
N ALA A 125 -5.14 3.71 -0.79
CA ALA A 125 -6.16 3.51 -1.80
C ALA A 125 -7.53 3.92 -1.23
N ILE A 126 -8.37 4.52 -2.05
CA ILE A 126 -9.66 5.06 -1.65
C ILE A 126 -10.74 4.48 -2.56
N VAL A 127 -11.79 3.93 -1.98
CA VAL A 127 -12.96 3.44 -2.70
C VAL A 127 -14.16 4.27 -2.25
N VAL A 128 -14.76 5.02 -3.16
CA VAL A 128 -15.89 5.91 -2.89
C VAL A 128 -17.15 5.29 -3.46
N ASN A 129 -18.19 5.15 -2.63
CA ASN A 129 -19.52 4.79 -3.08
C ASN A 129 -20.26 6.08 -3.51
N ASP A 130 -20.23 6.40 -4.78
CA ASP A 130 -20.94 7.55 -5.32
C ASP A 130 -22.46 7.26 -5.41
N THR A 131 -23.15 7.59 -4.35
CA THR A 131 -24.60 7.39 -4.24
C THR A 131 -25.41 8.32 -5.15
N VAL A 132 -24.81 9.39 -5.66
CA VAL A 132 -25.45 10.33 -6.60
C VAL A 132 -25.47 9.74 -8.00
N GLU A 133 -24.32 9.29 -8.49
CA GLU A 133 -24.19 8.69 -9.82
C GLU A 133 -24.36 7.15 -9.80
N LYS A 134 -24.63 6.57 -8.64
CA LYS A 134 -24.84 5.13 -8.41
C LYS A 134 -23.71 4.27 -8.98
N LYS A 135 -22.47 4.67 -8.69
CA LYS A 135 -21.26 3.97 -9.12
C LYS A 135 -20.20 3.93 -8.02
N VAL A 136 -19.27 3.01 -8.14
CA VAL A 136 -18.08 2.96 -7.29
C VAL A 136 -16.91 3.63 -8.01
N VAL A 137 -16.23 4.54 -7.31
CA VAL A 137 -15.05 5.26 -7.82
C VAL A 137 -13.84 4.86 -7.00
N ALA A 138 -12.79 4.35 -7.65
CA ALA A 138 -11.52 4.05 -7.03
C ALA A 138 -10.50 5.16 -7.33
N LEU A 139 -9.80 5.63 -6.29
CA LEU A 139 -8.75 6.62 -6.37
C LEU A 139 -7.45 6.08 -5.78
N GLY A 140 -6.33 6.43 -6.37
CA GLY A 140 -5.02 5.94 -5.95
C GLY A 140 -4.65 4.59 -6.59
N PRO A 141 -3.72 3.82 -6.01
CA PRO A 141 -3.04 4.15 -4.75
C PRO A 141 -2.15 5.39 -4.86
N ILE A 142 -2.18 6.24 -3.84
CA ILE A 142 -1.24 7.34 -3.65
C ILE A 142 -0.17 6.93 -2.65
N THR A 143 1.04 7.44 -2.82
CA THR A 143 2.13 7.24 -1.85
C THR A 143 2.58 8.59 -1.32
N VAL A 144 2.51 8.76 0.00
CA VAL A 144 2.84 9.99 0.70
C VAL A 144 3.92 9.75 1.75
N VAL A 145 4.71 10.78 2.06
CA VAL A 145 5.85 10.70 3.00
C VAL A 145 5.64 11.66 4.16
N LEU A 146 5.81 11.16 5.38
CA LEU A 146 5.71 11.95 6.60
C LEU A 146 6.76 13.08 6.62
N GLY A 147 6.32 14.29 6.97
CA GLY A 147 7.16 15.48 7.00
C GLY A 147 7.39 16.13 5.63
N ARG A 148 6.99 15.51 4.53
CA ARG A 148 7.00 16.15 3.21
C ARG A 148 5.79 17.06 3.05
N THR A 149 6.01 18.28 2.54
CA THR A 149 4.92 19.19 2.17
C THR A 149 4.23 18.69 0.89
N PRO A 150 2.90 18.58 0.85
CA PRO A 150 2.17 18.26 -0.38
C PRO A 150 2.36 19.36 -1.43
N VAL A 151 2.61 18.95 -2.68
CA VAL A 151 2.68 19.86 -3.82
C VAL A 151 1.45 19.63 -4.68
N MET A 152 0.44 20.49 -4.51
CA MET A 152 -0.82 20.35 -5.25
C MET A 152 -0.70 21.02 -6.61
N GLY A 153 -1.14 20.34 -7.67
CA GLY A 153 -1.28 20.91 -8.99
C GLY A 153 -2.46 21.89 -9.05
N PRO A 154 -2.52 22.73 -10.10
CA PRO A 154 -3.66 23.63 -10.30
C PRO A 154 -4.94 22.84 -10.52
N CYS A 155 -5.98 23.13 -9.77
CA CYS A 155 -7.29 22.59 -10.03
C CYS A 155 -7.88 23.24 -11.29
N PRO A 156 -8.58 22.48 -12.15
CA PRO A 156 -9.16 23.04 -13.36
C PRO A 156 -10.18 24.12 -12.98
N ILE A 157 -9.89 25.36 -13.33
CA ILE A 157 -10.86 26.45 -13.29
C ILE A 157 -11.82 26.25 -14.45
N CYS A 158 -13.11 26.56 -14.27
CA CYS A 158 -14.02 26.65 -15.40
C CYS A 158 -13.43 27.68 -16.37
N LEU A 159 -12.80 27.21 -17.45
CA LEU A 159 -12.36 28.09 -18.52
C LEU A 159 -13.61 28.78 -19.07
N SER A 160 -13.63 30.10 -18.99
CA SER A 160 -14.68 30.86 -19.64
C SER A 160 -14.76 30.45 -21.12
N PRO A 161 -15.97 30.25 -21.71
CA PRO A 161 -16.11 29.86 -23.11
C PRO A 161 -15.35 30.74 -24.11
N LYS A 162 -14.92 31.91 -23.68
CA LYS A 162 -14.14 32.87 -24.47
C LYS A 162 -12.72 32.45 -24.80
N ALA A 163 -12.19 31.42 -24.12
CA ALA A 163 -10.82 30.93 -24.37
C ALA A 163 -10.74 29.87 -25.48
N MET A 164 -11.88 29.42 -26.02
CA MET A 164 -11.94 28.48 -27.15
C MET A 164 -12.29 29.14 -28.50
N GLY A 165 -12.22 30.47 -28.58
CA GLY A 165 -12.52 31.22 -29.75
C GLY A 165 -11.31 31.77 -30.45
N THR A 166 -11.14 31.38 -31.72
CA THR A 166 -10.33 31.96 -32.79
C THR A 166 -8.88 31.60 -32.87
N GLY A 167 -8.60 30.35 -33.29
CA GLY A 167 -7.53 30.11 -34.22
C GLY A 167 -8.11 29.99 -35.61
N MET A 168 -8.16 31.06 -36.35
CA MET A 168 -8.21 31.06 -37.82
C MET A 168 -6.77 31.20 -38.31
#